data_3b03ca7c3e050972ddc5ba876fa84883
#
_entry.id   3b03ca7c3e050972ddc5ba876fa84883
#
_cell.length_a   1.000
_cell.length_b   1.000
_cell.length_c   1.000
_cell.angle_alpha   90.00
_cell.angle_beta   90.00
_cell.angle_gamma   90.00
#
_symmetry.space_group_name_H-M   'P 1'
#
loop_
_entity.id
_entity.type
_entity.pdbx_description
1 polymer ?
#
loop_
_entity_poly.entity_id
_entity_poly.type
_entity_poly.pdbx_seq_one_letter_code
_entity_poly.pdbx_strand_id
1 'polypeptide(L)'
;TVTREDGNRQVTVFATPAEGQLNPVSAKAQELTSSMDLPDGVSFDVGGASQEQADSFAQLGWAMLVAIALVFLVMIATFRSFVQPLILLVSIPFAATGAVLLLLLTGTPLGIPSLIGLLMLIGIVVTNAIVLIDLVNKLREHGMGLWDAIIHGTRLRLRPILMTAAATVFALVPMSLGLTGGGVFISQPLAIVVIGGLTSSTVLTLILVPALYLLVERRKERRAEHKEAKAEAKHEADQHRIDEETAEVAARPVDE
;
A
#
# COMPACT_ATOMS: atom_id res chain seq x y z
N THR A 1 10.95 -14.25 45.36
CA THR A 1 9.83 -15.22 45.46
C THR A 1 10.00 -16.22 44.32
N VAL A 2 10.06 -17.51 44.67
CA VAL A 2 10.07 -18.59 43.68
C VAL A 2 8.61 -18.90 43.33
N THR A 3 8.22 -18.57 42.13
CA THR A 3 6.90 -18.90 41.57
C THR A 3 6.99 -20.21 40.75
N ARG A 4 5.88 -20.84 40.52
CA ARG A 4 5.78 -21.97 39.57
C ARG A 4 4.80 -21.60 38.47
N GLU A 5 5.24 -21.77 37.24
CA GLU A 5 4.42 -21.62 36.03
C GLU A 5 4.52 -22.93 35.24
N ASP A 6 3.39 -23.51 34.85
CA ASP A 6 3.30 -24.81 34.18
C ASP A 6 4.07 -25.96 34.84
N GLY A 7 4.15 -25.93 36.23
CA GLY A 7 4.83 -26.94 37.00
C GLY A 7 6.35 -26.71 37.18
N ASN A 8 6.97 -25.82 36.45
CA ASN A 8 8.40 -25.48 36.51
C ASN A 8 8.66 -24.37 37.58
N ARG A 9 9.81 -24.43 38.24
CA ARG A 9 10.23 -23.38 39.14
C ARG A 9 10.77 -22.21 38.34
N GLN A 10 10.27 -21.00 38.60
CA GLN A 10 10.64 -19.78 37.91
C GLN A 10 11.13 -18.71 38.87
N VAL A 11 12.18 -18.01 38.49
CA VAL A 11 12.67 -16.80 39.13
C VAL A 11 12.57 -15.65 38.15
N THR A 12 11.78 -14.64 38.46
CA THR A 12 11.60 -13.46 37.63
C THR A 12 12.48 -12.33 38.15
N VAL A 13 13.34 -11.80 37.26
CA VAL A 13 14.15 -10.62 37.51
C VAL A 13 13.54 -9.44 36.76
N PHE A 14 13.12 -8.41 37.50
CA PHE A 14 12.57 -7.20 36.89
C PHE A 14 13.67 -6.15 36.73
N ALA A 15 13.78 -5.60 35.49
CA ALA A 15 14.63 -4.47 35.21
C ALA A 15 13.78 -3.39 34.49
N THR A 16 13.88 -2.15 34.93
CA THR A 16 13.17 -1.02 34.32
C THR A 16 14.19 -0.18 33.56
N PRO A 17 14.16 -0.17 32.22
CA PRO A 17 15.05 0.67 31.44
C PRO A 17 14.68 2.16 31.57
N ALA A 18 15.63 3.04 31.32
CA ALA A 18 15.35 4.47 31.20
C ALA A 18 14.44 4.77 30.01
N GLU A 19 13.76 5.91 30.03
CA GLU A 19 12.84 6.31 28.96
C GLU A 19 13.55 6.26 27.57
N GLY A 20 12.89 5.63 26.60
CA GLY A 20 13.42 5.48 25.25
C GLY A 20 14.49 4.40 25.06
N GLN A 21 14.95 3.71 26.12
CA GLN A 21 16.01 2.70 26.05
C GLN A 21 15.50 1.25 26.09
N LEU A 22 14.19 1.02 25.98
CA LEU A 22 13.62 -0.32 26.04
C LEU A 22 14.26 -1.26 24.99
N ASN A 23 14.30 -0.83 23.72
CA ASN A 23 14.82 -1.65 22.63
C ASN A 23 16.31 -1.99 22.76
N PRO A 24 17.24 -1.01 22.99
CA PRO A 24 18.65 -1.33 23.14
C PRO A 24 18.94 -2.19 24.39
N VAL A 25 18.21 -1.98 25.48
CA VAL A 25 18.39 -2.79 26.71
C VAL A 25 17.88 -4.22 26.47
N SER A 26 16.73 -4.39 25.82
CA SER A 26 16.18 -5.71 25.49
C SER A 26 17.08 -6.49 24.53
N ALA A 27 17.61 -5.82 23.49
CA ALA A 27 18.55 -6.45 22.58
C ALA A 27 19.83 -6.90 23.30
N LYS A 28 20.35 -6.07 24.21
CA LYS A 28 21.54 -6.43 25.01
C LYS A 28 21.25 -7.56 26.01
N ALA A 29 20.06 -7.58 26.61
CA ALA A 29 19.63 -8.68 27.47
C ALA A 29 19.54 -10.00 26.70
N GLN A 30 18.96 -10.01 25.50
CA GLN A 30 18.94 -11.19 24.64
C GLN A 30 20.32 -11.65 24.21
N GLU A 31 21.23 -10.75 23.87
CA GLU A 31 22.62 -11.07 23.54
C GLU A 31 23.33 -11.73 24.72
N LEU A 32 23.20 -11.16 25.92
CA LEU A 32 23.77 -11.71 27.14
C LEU A 32 23.21 -13.10 27.47
N THR A 33 21.89 -13.27 27.41
CA THR A 33 21.25 -14.56 27.70
C THR A 33 21.61 -15.65 26.71
N SER A 34 21.76 -15.31 25.43
CA SER A 34 22.21 -16.25 24.39
C SER A 34 23.68 -16.66 24.53
N SER A 35 24.50 -15.84 25.19
CA SER A 35 25.93 -16.08 25.42
C SER A 35 26.23 -16.76 26.76
N MET A 36 25.23 -16.90 27.65
CA MET A 36 25.39 -17.58 28.94
C MET A 36 25.38 -19.10 28.76
N ASP A 37 26.36 -19.76 29.38
CA ASP A 37 26.38 -21.21 29.51
C ASP A 37 25.48 -21.61 30.68
N LEU A 38 24.29 -22.11 30.38
CA LEU A 38 23.27 -22.45 31.37
C LEU A 38 23.42 -23.93 31.74
N PRO A 39 23.21 -24.28 33.02
CA PRO A 39 23.16 -25.68 33.45
C PRO A 39 22.00 -26.43 32.78
N ASP A 40 22.17 -27.75 32.61
CA ASP A 40 21.15 -28.63 32.03
C ASP A 40 19.79 -28.46 32.75
N GLY A 41 18.75 -28.19 32.01
CA GLY A 41 17.37 -28.05 32.51
C GLY A 41 17.00 -26.61 32.93
N VAL A 42 17.88 -25.63 32.73
CA VAL A 42 17.57 -24.18 32.93
C VAL A 42 17.40 -23.52 31.56
N SER A 43 16.28 -22.86 31.39
CA SER A 43 16.03 -22.00 30.23
C SER A 43 15.84 -20.55 30.66
N PHE A 44 16.31 -19.63 29.85
CA PHE A 44 16.11 -18.20 30.02
C PHE A 44 15.04 -17.73 29.04
N ASP A 45 14.06 -16.99 29.54
CA ASP A 45 13.07 -16.31 28.70
C ASP A 45 13.07 -14.82 29.06
N VAL A 46 13.17 -13.97 28.01
CA VAL A 46 13.11 -12.51 28.17
C VAL A 46 11.69 -12.07 27.87
N GLY A 47 10.85 -12.04 28.90
CA GLY A 47 9.45 -11.63 28.82
C GLY A 47 9.23 -10.13 29.08
N GLY A 48 7.97 -9.76 29.25
CA GLY A 48 7.55 -8.41 29.61
C GLY A 48 7.31 -7.49 28.42
N ALA A 49 7.38 -6.17 28.64
CA ALA A 49 7.00 -5.16 27.66
C ALA A 49 7.69 -5.26 26.30
N SER A 50 8.92 -5.79 26.25
CA SER A 50 9.66 -5.98 25.00
C SER A 50 9.11 -7.11 24.16
N GLN A 51 8.70 -8.22 24.78
CA GLN A 51 8.11 -9.34 24.09
C GLN A 51 6.69 -9.02 23.61
N GLU A 52 5.87 -8.43 24.49
CA GLU A 52 4.54 -7.94 24.13
C GLU A 52 4.60 -6.93 22.96
N GLN A 53 5.63 -6.08 22.95
CA GLN A 53 5.87 -5.16 21.84
C GLN A 53 6.23 -5.91 20.55
N ALA A 54 7.13 -6.88 20.59
CA ALA A 54 7.53 -7.67 19.43
C ALA A 54 6.34 -8.46 18.85
N ASP A 55 5.54 -9.09 19.70
CA ASP A 55 4.32 -9.82 19.30
C ASP A 55 3.28 -8.87 18.68
N SER A 56 3.12 -7.68 19.25
CA SER A 56 2.23 -6.65 18.71
C SER A 56 2.70 -6.16 17.33
N PHE A 57 4.01 -5.98 17.13
CA PHE A 57 4.58 -5.64 15.83
C PHE A 57 4.30 -6.71 14.78
N ALA A 58 4.47 -7.99 15.15
CA ALA A 58 4.17 -9.10 14.25
C ALA A 58 2.68 -9.17 13.90
N GLN A 59 1.80 -9.03 14.89
CA GLN A 59 0.34 -9.02 14.69
C GLN A 59 -0.11 -7.86 13.81
N LEU A 60 0.41 -6.64 14.05
CA LEU A 60 0.11 -5.46 13.22
C LEU A 60 0.69 -5.59 11.81
N GLY A 61 1.85 -6.21 11.64
CA GLY A 61 2.41 -6.55 10.35
C GLY A 61 1.48 -7.45 9.53
N TRP A 62 0.98 -8.52 10.14
CA TRP A 62 -0.03 -9.39 9.54
C TRP A 62 -1.34 -8.66 9.24
N ALA A 63 -1.81 -7.82 10.16
CA ALA A 63 -3.01 -7.00 9.96
C ALA A 63 -2.85 -6.05 8.76
N MET A 64 -1.67 -5.43 8.57
CA MET A 64 -1.38 -4.59 7.41
C MET A 64 -1.41 -5.39 6.10
N LEU A 65 -0.83 -6.60 6.06
CA LEU A 65 -0.88 -7.46 4.88
C LEU A 65 -2.32 -7.85 4.53
N VAL A 66 -3.11 -8.25 5.54
CA VAL A 66 -4.53 -8.57 5.35
C VAL A 66 -5.32 -7.34 4.87
N ALA A 67 -5.07 -6.16 5.45
CA ALA A 67 -5.71 -4.93 5.03
C ALA A 67 -5.38 -4.58 3.57
N ILE A 68 -4.12 -4.69 3.15
CA ILE A 68 -3.71 -4.48 1.75
C ILE A 68 -4.39 -5.48 0.83
N ALA A 69 -4.46 -6.76 1.22
CA ALA A 69 -5.13 -7.79 0.43
C ALA A 69 -6.64 -7.54 0.29
N LEU A 70 -7.31 -7.15 1.38
CA LEU A 70 -8.74 -6.79 1.35
C LEU A 70 -9.01 -5.56 0.48
N VAL A 71 -8.19 -4.52 0.61
CA VAL A 71 -8.27 -3.32 -0.23
C VAL A 71 -8.07 -3.69 -1.70
N PHE A 72 -7.09 -4.53 -2.00
CA PHE A 72 -6.85 -5.02 -3.36
C PHE A 72 -8.05 -5.78 -3.93
N LEU A 73 -8.66 -6.67 -3.14
CA LEU A 73 -9.87 -7.40 -3.49
C LEU A 73 -11.06 -6.47 -3.80
N VAL A 74 -11.30 -5.49 -2.92
CA VAL A 74 -12.36 -4.48 -3.11
C VAL A 74 -12.12 -3.67 -4.39
N MET A 75 -10.87 -3.28 -4.64
CA MET A 75 -10.51 -2.56 -5.87
C MET A 75 -10.73 -3.39 -7.13
N ILE A 76 -10.39 -4.70 -7.13
CA ILE A 76 -10.68 -5.60 -8.26
C ILE A 76 -12.18 -5.67 -8.51
N ALA A 77 -12.98 -5.82 -7.46
CA ALA A 77 -14.44 -5.87 -7.55
C ALA A 77 -15.03 -4.56 -8.13
N THR A 78 -14.46 -3.41 -7.74
CA THR A 78 -14.91 -2.08 -8.16
C THR A 78 -14.53 -1.79 -9.61
N PHE A 79 -13.29 -2.02 -9.99
CA PHE A 79 -12.78 -1.65 -11.33
C PHE A 79 -12.90 -2.77 -12.36
N ARG A 80 -13.25 -3.99 -11.95
CA ARG A 80 -13.29 -5.19 -12.81
C ARG A 80 -12.01 -5.37 -13.65
N SER A 81 -10.87 -4.94 -13.12
CA SER A 81 -9.55 -4.95 -13.74
C SER A 81 -8.50 -5.24 -12.67
N PHE A 82 -7.47 -6.03 -13.01
CA PHE A 82 -6.33 -6.29 -12.13
C PHE A 82 -5.24 -5.21 -12.20
N VAL A 83 -5.20 -4.48 -13.30
CA VAL A 83 -4.12 -3.53 -13.58
C VAL A 83 -4.31 -2.23 -12.81
N GLN A 84 -5.52 -1.73 -12.72
CA GLN A 84 -5.82 -0.48 -12.02
C GLN A 84 -5.52 -0.56 -10.51
N PRO A 85 -5.96 -1.61 -9.78
CA PRO A 85 -5.56 -1.82 -8.39
C PRO A 85 -4.04 -1.87 -8.19
N LEU A 86 -3.30 -2.49 -9.10
CA LEU A 86 -1.85 -2.58 -9.00
C LEU A 86 -1.17 -1.21 -9.09
N ILE A 87 -1.67 -0.33 -9.96
CA ILE A 87 -1.19 1.07 -10.06
C ILE A 87 -1.43 1.81 -8.75
N LEU A 88 -2.62 1.63 -8.15
CA LEU A 88 -2.99 2.30 -6.90
C LEU A 88 -2.20 1.79 -5.70
N LEU A 89 -1.87 0.49 -5.65
CA LEU A 89 -1.02 -0.09 -4.60
C LEU A 89 0.38 0.54 -4.55
N VAL A 90 0.90 1.03 -5.67
CA VAL A 90 2.19 1.74 -5.70
C VAL A 90 2.18 2.99 -4.82
N SER A 91 1.03 3.61 -4.57
CA SER A 91 0.92 4.79 -3.70
C SER A 91 1.15 4.49 -2.21
N ILE A 92 0.93 3.24 -1.76
CA ILE A 92 1.08 2.84 -0.35
C ILE A 92 2.53 2.95 0.14
N PRO A 93 3.55 2.39 -0.53
CA PRO A 93 4.95 2.56 -0.13
C PRO A 93 5.37 4.04 -0.03
N PHE A 94 4.89 4.87 -0.94
CA PHE A 94 5.22 6.30 -0.90
C PHE A 94 4.55 7.04 0.27
N ALA A 95 3.34 6.63 0.66
CA ALA A 95 2.72 7.11 1.88
C ALA A 95 3.54 6.72 3.11
N ALA A 96 4.01 5.48 3.16
CA ALA A 96 4.85 4.99 4.25
C ALA A 96 6.19 5.75 4.33
N THR A 97 6.83 6.07 3.19
CA THR A 97 8.07 6.88 3.20
C THR A 97 7.84 8.26 3.78
N GLY A 98 6.74 8.94 3.45
CA GLY A 98 6.38 10.24 4.03
C GLY A 98 6.12 10.17 5.54
N ALA A 99 5.45 9.11 6.00
CA ALA A 99 5.22 8.87 7.41
C ALA A 99 6.53 8.66 8.18
N VAL A 100 7.42 7.80 7.68
CA VAL A 100 8.74 7.54 8.29
C VAL A 100 9.61 8.80 8.28
N LEU A 101 9.59 9.55 7.18
CA LEU A 101 10.35 10.81 7.10
C LEU A 101 9.92 11.79 8.19
N LEU A 102 8.62 11.97 8.42
CA LEU A 102 8.13 12.90 9.43
C LEU A 102 8.41 12.39 10.86
N LEU A 103 8.35 11.07 11.10
CA LEU A 103 8.79 10.47 12.37
C LEU A 103 10.26 10.78 12.65
N LEU A 104 11.14 10.65 11.65
CA LEU A 104 12.56 10.97 11.76
C LEU A 104 12.81 12.45 12.05
N LEU A 105 12.08 13.33 11.36
CA LEU A 105 12.20 14.78 11.55
C LEU A 105 11.73 15.24 12.94
N THR A 106 10.74 14.57 13.50
CA THR A 106 10.20 14.90 14.84
C THR A 106 10.92 14.16 15.96
N GLY A 107 11.85 13.24 15.64
CA GLY A 107 12.54 12.41 16.62
C GLY A 107 11.62 11.44 17.37
N THR A 108 10.43 11.16 16.82
CA THR A 108 9.44 10.29 17.47
C THR A 108 9.76 8.82 17.15
N PRO A 109 9.86 7.94 18.16
CA PRO A 109 10.18 6.53 17.93
C PRO A 109 9.05 5.80 17.20
N LEU A 110 9.43 4.84 16.35
CA LEU A 110 8.49 3.95 15.70
C LEU A 110 7.98 2.93 16.73
N GLY A 111 6.72 3.09 17.14
CA GLY A 111 6.05 2.25 18.13
C GLY A 111 4.75 1.66 17.60
N ILE A 112 4.03 0.94 18.45
CA ILE A 112 2.71 0.37 18.14
C ILE A 112 1.73 1.44 17.60
N PRO A 113 1.62 2.65 18.22
CA PRO A 113 0.74 3.69 17.70
C PRO A 113 1.11 4.17 16.29
N SER A 114 2.40 4.21 15.97
CA SER A 114 2.88 4.54 14.62
C SER A 114 2.43 3.51 13.59
N LEU A 115 2.47 2.22 13.92
CA LEU A 115 1.98 1.15 13.04
C LEU A 115 0.46 1.21 12.85
N ILE A 116 -0.30 1.52 13.91
CA ILE A 116 -1.74 1.77 13.79
C ILE A 116 -2.00 2.96 12.87
N GLY A 117 -1.21 4.03 12.97
CA GLY A 117 -1.26 5.17 12.04
C GLY A 117 -1.00 4.78 10.60
N LEU A 118 0.00 3.90 10.34
CA LEU A 118 0.27 3.37 9.01
C LEU A 118 -0.89 2.51 8.47
N LEU A 119 -1.50 1.69 9.33
CA LEU A 119 -2.67 0.89 8.96
C LEU A 119 -3.85 1.79 8.53
N MET A 120 -4.14 2.83 9.32
CA MET A 120 -5.18 3.83 8.97
C MET A 120 -4.85 4.56 7.67
N LEU A 121 -3.58 4.90 7.46
CA LEU A 121 -3.11 5.61 6.29
C LEU A 121 -3.35 4.82 4.99
N ILE A 122 -3.19 3.49 5.01
CA ILE A 122 -3.49 2.62 3.87
C ILE A 122 -4.92 2.86 3.38
N GLY A 123 -5.90 2.86 4.29
CA GLY A 123 -7.31 3.10 3.94
C GLY A 123 -7.55 4.49 3.35
N ILE A 124 -6.99 5.53 3.97
CA ILE A 124 -7.18 6.93 3.54
C ILE A 124 -6.59 7.17 2.15
N VAL A 125 -5.35 6.71 1.92
CA VAL A 125 -4.64 6.90 0.65
C VAL A 125 -5.35 6.20 -0.49
N VAL A 126 -5.75 4.95 -0.27
CA VAL A 126 -6.42 4.15 -1.30
C VAL A 126 -7.78 4.74 -1.66
N THR A 127 -8.55 5.22 -0.68
CA THR A 127 -9.86 5.85 -0.93
C THR A 127 -9.72 7.06 -1.85
N ASN A 128 -8.74 7.93 -1.60
CA ASN A 128 -8.47 9.09 -2.46
C ASN A 128 -8.09 8.69 -3.89
N ALA A 129 -7.29 7.66 -4.03
CA ALA A 129 -6.82 7.15 -5.31
C ALA A 129 -7.96 6.46 -6.11
N ILE A 130 -8.82 5.68 -5.45
CA ILE A 130 -10.00 5.04 -6.07
C ILE A 130 -10.92 6.09 -6.69
N VAL A 131 -11.26 7.13 -5.92
CA VAL A 131 -12.19 8.17 -6.38
C VAL A 131 -11.65 8.95 -7.58
N LEU A 132 -10.34 9.14 -7.66
CA LEU A 132 -9.69 9.78 -8.82
C LEU A 132 -9.81 8.91 -10.07
N ILE A 133 -9.42 7.63 -9.98
CA ILE A 133 -9.44 6.71 -11.13
C ILE A 133 -10.87 6.39 -11.58
N ASP A 134 -11.82 6.24 -10.65
CA ASP A 134 -13.23 6.03 -10.98
C ASP A 134 -13.78 7.20 -11.84
N LEU A 135 -13.44 8.44 -11.48
CA LEU A 135 -13.84 9.59 -12.29
C LEU A 135 -13.20 9.58 -13.69
N VAL A 136 -11.91 9.27 -13.78
CA VAL A 136 -11.22 9.17 -15.09
C VAL A 136 -11.86 8.09 -15.95
N ASN A 137 -12.17 6.92 -15.39
CA ASN A 137 -12.86 5.85 -16.10
C ASN A 137 -14.24 6.29 -16.63
N LYS A 138 -15.05 6.94 -15.78
CA LYS A 138 -16.35 7.48 -16.17
C LYS A 138 -16.26 8.50 -17.31
N LEU A 139 -15.27 9.40 -17.27
CA LEU A 139 -15.05 10.36 -18.37
C LEU A 139 -14.68 9.65 -19.69
N ARG A 140 -13.90 8.57 -19.61
CA ARG A 140 -13.59 7.73 -20.79
C ARG A 140 -14.82 7.00 -21.33
N GLU A 141 -15.66 6.44 -20.47
CA GLU A 141 -16.93 5.80 -20.85
C GLU A 141 -17.88 6.77 -21.57
N HIS A 142 -17.80 8.08 -21.25
CA HIS A 142 -18.54 9.13 -21.96
C HIS A 142 -17.88 9.60 -23.27
N GLY A 143 -16.86 8.88 -23.76
CA GLY A 143 -16.22 9.15 -25.05
C GLY A 143 -15.06 10.17 -25.01
N MET A 144 -14.62 10.58 -23.83
CA MET A 144 -13.46 11.49 -23.72
C MET A 144 -12.14 10.75 -23.99
N GLY A 145 -11.26 11.37 -24.77
CA GLY A 145 -9.92 10.81 -25.02
C GLY A 145 -9.13 10.56 -23.75
N LEU A 146 -8.21 9.59 -23.77
CA LEU A 146 -7.43 9.18 -22.61
C LEU A 146 -6.73 10.35 -21.91
N TRP A 147 -6.05 11.20 -22.69
CA TRP A 147 -5.31 12.35 -22.16
C TRP A 147 -6.24 13.39 -21.52
N ASP A 148 -7.32 13.74 -22.21
CA ASP A 148 -8.27 14.73 -21.75
C ASP A 148 -9.04 14.26 -20.51
N ALA A 149 -9.42 12.99 -20.46
CA ALA A 149 -10.08 12.37 -19.31
C ALA A 149 -9.19 12.42 -18.05
N ILE A 150 -7.89 12.16 -18.20
CA ILE A 150 -6.93 12.21 -17.10
C ILE A 150 -6.77 13.64 -16.59
N ILE A 151 -6.53 14.60 -17.50
CA ILE A 151 -6.33 16.00 -17.09
C ILE A 151 -7.61 16.57 -16.46
N HIS A 152 -8.75 16.34 -17.08
CA HIS A 152 -10.02 16.86 -16.61
C HIS A 152 -10.43 16.20 -15.28
N GLY A 153 -10.32 14.88 -15.18
CA GLY A 153 -10.59 14.14 -13.94
C GLY A 153 -9.71 14.57 -12.79
N THR A 154 -8.39 14.72 -13.02
CA THR A 154 -7.44 15.19 -12.01
C THR A 154 -7.77 16.62 -11.55
N ARG A 155 -8.08 17.53 -12.48
CA ARG A 155 -8.47 18.93 -12.14
C ARG A 155 -9.76 18.98 -11.31
N LEU A 156 -10.76 18.19 -11.63
CA LEU A 156 -12.02 18.13 -10.88
C LEU A 156 -11.84 17.59 -9.47
N ARG A 157 -10.94 16.63 -9.27
CA ARG A 157 -10.68 15.99 -7.98
C ARG A 157 -9.59 16.65 -7.15
N LEU A 158 -8.79 17.54 -7.72
CA LEU A 158 -7.72 18.24 -7.03
C LEU A 158 -8.22 18.96 -5.77
N ARG A 159 -9.27 19.76 -5.91
CA ARG A 159 -9.82 20.54 -4.79
C ARG A 159 -10.39 19.66 -3.68
N PRO A 160 -11.30 18.71 -3.94
CA PRO A 160 -11.81 17.81 -2.90
C PRO A 160 -10.71 17.02 -2.17
N ILE A 161 -9.73 16.46 -2.88
CA ILE A 161 -8.63 15.70 -2.28
C ILE A 161 -7.76 16.60 -1.39
N LEU A 162 -7.42 17.79 -1.86
CA LEU A 162 -6.65 18.75 -1.05
C LEU A 162 -7.43 19.23 0.17
N MET A 163 -8.75 19.47 0.04
CA MET A 163 -9.59 19.88 1.16
C MET A 163 -9.68 18.80 2.25
N THR A 164 -9.89 17.55 1.87
CA THR A 164 -9.94 16.44 2.85
C THR A 164 -8.59 16.20 3.49
N ALA A 165 -7.50 16.23 2.73
CA ALA A 165 -6.15 16.10 3.27
C ALA A 165 -5.82 17.25 4.24
N ALA A 166 -6.08 18.49 3.86
CA ALA A 166 -5.87 19.65 4.71
C ALA A 166 -6.71 19.58 5.98
N ALA A 167 -8.00 19.27 5.88
CA ALA A 167 -8.88 19.13 7.04
C ALA A 167 -8.37 18.08 8.02
N THR A 168 -7.93 16.89 7.52
CA THR A 168 -7.37 15.83 8.35
C THR A 168 -6.06 16.26 9.01
N VAL A 169 -5.16 16.91 8.25
CA VAL A 169 -3.89 17.41 8.79
C VAL A 169 -4.15 18.43 9.89
N PHE A 170 -4.99 19.43 9.66
CA PHE A 170 -5.31 20.45 10.66
C PHE A 170 -5.98 19.85 11.91
N ALA A 171 -6.84 18.86 11.75
CA ALA A 171 -7.48 18.17 12.87
C ALA A 171 -6.45 17.40 13.74
N LEU A 172 -5.38 16.87 13.12
CA LEU A 172 -4.35 16.11 13.81
C LEU A 172 -3.18 16.96 14.36
N VAL A 173 -3.03 18.23 13.92
CA VAL A 173 -1.97 19.13 14.42
C VAL A 173 -1.96 19.26 15.94
N PRO A 174 -3.08 19.54 16.64
CA PRO A 174 -3.06 19.66 18.10
C PRO A 174 -2.60 18.36 18.79
N MET A 175 -2.96 17.21 18.20
CA MET A 175 -2.59 15.89 18.70
C MET A 175 -1.10 15.60 18.47
N SER A 176 -0.56 15.99 17.31
CA SER A 176 0.87 15.85 17.00
C SER A 176 1.77 16.71 17.87
N LEU A 177 1.26 17.85 18.34
CA LEU A 177 1.95 18.76 19.27
C LEU A 177 1.79 18.35 20.76
N GLY A 178 1.06 17.28 21.04
CA GLY A 178 0.84 16.81 22.40
C GLY A 178 -0.09 17.70 23.25
N LEU A 179 -0.85 18.61 22.63
CA LEU A 179 -1.73 19.57 23.32
C LEU A 179 -3.03 18.95 23.85
N THR A 180 -3.35 17.73 23.48
CA THR A 180 -4.64 17.07 23.80
C THR A 180 -4.69 16.36 25.15
N GLY A 181 -3.61 16.42 25.96
CA GLY A 181 -3.62 16.11 27.40
C GLY A 181 -3.85 14.66 27.82
N GLY A 182 -4.20 13.75 26.95
CA GLY A 182 -4.47 12.34 27.28
C GLY A 182 -3.68 11.39 26.43
N GLY A 183 -2.73 10.64 27.02
CA GLY A 183 -2.02 9.59 26.30
C GLY A 183 -1.11 10.11 25.18
N VAL A 184 -0.32 11.13 25.44
CA VAL A 184 0.66 11.72 24.48
C VAL A 184 1.50 10.64 23.80
N PHE A 185 1.90 9.60 24.54
CA PHE A 185 2.68 8.47 24.03
C PHE A 185 1.95 7.64 22.94
N ILE A 186 0.62 7.66 22.90
CA ILE A 186 -0.17 6.91 21.94
C ILE A 186 -0.62 7.81 20.78
N SER A 187 -1.14 8.99 21.12
CA SER A 187 -1.78 9.88 20.16
C SER A 187 -0.80 10.64 19.28
N GLN A 188 0.33 11.07 19.84
CA GLN A 188 1.31 11.87 19.11
C GLN A 188 1.99 11.11 17.96
N PRO A 189 2.57 9.90 18.15
CA PRO A 189 3.19 9.16 17.05
C PRO A 189 2.19 8.79 15.93
N LEU A 190 0.96 8.45 16.31
CA LEU A 190 -0.12 8.15 15.35
C LEU A 190 -0.43 9.37 14.49
N ALA A 191 -0.61 10.55 15.10
CA ALA A 191 -0.89 11.78 14.39
C ALA A 191 0.24 12.18 13.43
N ILE A 192 1.49 12.07 13.88
CA ILE A 192 2.68 12.37 13.07
C ILE A 192 2.74 11.48 11.84
N VAL A 193 2.53 10.17 12.00
CA VAL A 193 2.49 9.20 10.88
C VAL A 193 1.42 9.56 9.86
N VAL A 194 0.20 9.85 10.33
CA VAL A 194 -0.90 10.18 9.42
C VAL A 194 -0.66 11.51 8.72
N ILE A 195 -0.18 12.55 9.40
CA ILE A 195 0.16 13.84 8.79
C ILE A 195 1.24 13.66 7.73
N GLY A 196 2.35 13.02 8.05
CA GLY A 196 3.47 12.81 7.14
C GLY A 196 3.10 11.97 5.93
N GLY A 197 2.43 10.85 6.18
CA GLY A 197 2.01 9.94 5.14
C GLY A 197 0.91 10.52 4.24
N LEU A 198 -0.08 11.21 4.81
CA LEU A 198 -1.15 11.84 4.04
C LEU A 198 -0.63 12.99 3.17
N THR A 199 0.26 13.82 3.70
CA THR A 199 0.86 14.92 2.94
C THR A 199 1.67 14.39 1.76
N SER A 200 2.57 13.45 2.01
CA SER A 200 3.39 12.81 0.96
C SER A 200 2.52 12.08 -0.07
N SER A 201 1.60 11.25 0.38
CA SER A 201 0.73 10.47 -0.50
C SER A 201 -0.19 11.35 -1.35
N THR A 202 -0.71 12.46 -0.80
CA THR A 202 -1.61 13.35 -1.53
C THR A 202 -0.87 13.99 -2.72
N VAL A 203 0.33 14.52 -2.50
CA VAL A 203 1.15 15.09 -3.58
C VAL A 203 1.48 14.03 -4.63
N LEU A 204 1.90 12.87 -4.16
CA LEU A 204 2.31 11.79 -5.04
C LEU A 204 1.13 11.18 -5.80
N THR A 205 -0.01 10.96 -5.15
CA THR A 205 -1.21 10.41 -5.79
C THR A 205 -1.71 11.33 -6.91
N LEU A 206 -1.65 12.65 -6.71
CA LEU A 206 -2.07 13.60 -7.73
C LEU A 206 -1.16 13.65 -8.96
N ILE A 207 0.11 13.27 -8.83
CA ILE A 207 1.10 13.28 -9.91
C ILE A 207 1.34 11.86 -10.44
N LEU A 208 1.67 10.93 -9.56
CA LEU A 208 2.13 9.58 -9.92
C LEU A 208 1.00 8.71 -10.44
N VAL A 209 -0.17 8.74 -9.81
CA VAL A 209 -1.29 7.88 -10.22
C VAL A 209 -1.77 8.23 -11.64
N PRO A 210 -2.03 9.49 -12.02
CA PRO A 210 -2.35 9.84 -13.39
C PRO A 210 -1.25 9.47 -14.39
N ALA A 211 0.02 9.67 -14.02
CA ALA A 211 1.15 9.34 -14.87
C ALA A 211 1.27 7.82 -15.11
N LEU A 212 1.16 7.01 -14.07
CA LEU A 212 1.17 5.56 -14.18
C LEU A 212 -0.03 5.03 -14.97
N TYR A 213 -1.22 5.57 -14.69
CA TYR A 213 -2.43 5.22 -15.41
C TYR A 213 -2.30 5.50 -16.91
N LEU A 214 -1.78 6.69 -17.27
CA LEU A 214 -1.51 7.05 -18.67
C LEU A 214 -0.53 6.07 -19.35
N LEU A 215 0.57 5.73 -18.64
CA LEU A 215 1.61 4.86 -19.18
C LEU A 215 1.09 3.44 -19.44
N VAL A 216 0.29 2.94 -18.53
CA VAL A 216 -0.28 1.59 -18.64
C VAL A 216 -1.37 1.52 -19.69
N GLU A 217 -2.28 2.51 -19.71
CA GLU A 217 -3.41 2.51 -20.65
C GLU A 217 -2.97 2.77 -22.10
N ARG A 218 -1.96 3.64 -22.31
CA ARG A 218 -1.31 3.79 -23.62
C ARG A 218 -0.67 2.49 -24.14
N ARG A 219 -0.04 1.72 -23.24
CA ARG A 219 0.52 0.42 -23.63
C ARG A 219 -0.57 -0.58 -24.01
N LYS A 220 -1.71 -0.51 -23.35
CA LYS A 220 -2.86 -1.38 -23.62
C LYS A 220 -3.52 -1.01 -24.94
N GLU A 221 -3.74 0.28 -25.21
CA GLU A 221 -4.26 0.79 -26.50
C GLU A 221 -3.36 0.39 -27.66
N ARG A 222 -2.05 0.64 -27.59
CA ARG A 222 -1.10 0.22 -28.64
C ARG A 222 -1.09 -1.29 -28.88
N ARG A 223 -1.28 -2.10 -27.83
CA ARG A 223 -1.37 -3.56 -27.98
C ARG A 223 -2.69 -3.99 -28.63
N ALA A 224 -3.78 -3.29 -28.38
CA ALA A 224 -5.06 -3.53 -29.01
C ALA A 224 -5.00 -3.18 -30.52
N GLU A 225 -4.51 -1.98 -30.85
CA GLU A 225 -4.30 -1.54 -32.26
C GLU A 225 -3.41 -2.52 -33.05
N HIS A 226 -2.32 -3.00 -32.42
CA HIS A 226 -1.43 -3.96 -33.08
C HIS A 226 -2.08 -5.34 -33.27
N LYS A 227 -2.97 -5.75 -32.37
CA LYS A 227 -3.74 -6.99 -32.54
C LYS A 227 -4.81 -6.86 -33.63
N GLU A 228 -5.49 -5.74 -33.68
CA GLU A 228 -6.50 -5.45 -34.70
C GLU A 228 -5.85 -5.38 -36.08
N ALA A 229 -4.77 -4.63 -36.28
CA ALA A 229 -4.02 -4.57 -37.51
C ALA A 229 -3.51 -5.94 -37.98
N LYS A 230 -3.06 -6.79 -37.01
CA LYS A 230 -2.63 -8.15 -37.33
C LYS A 230 -3.80 -9.07 -37.70
N ALA A 231 -4.98 -8.86 -37.10
CA ALA A 231 -6.18 -9.61 -37.46
C ALA A 231 -6.72 -9.22 -38.82
N GLU A 232 -6.72 -7.93 -39.16
CA GLU A 232 -7.08 -7.41 -40.49
C GLU A 232 -6.14 -7.92 -41.57
N ALA A 233 -4.82 -7.82 -41.37
CA ALA A 233 -3.84 -8.35 -42.32
C ALA A 233 -3.98 -9.86 -42.55
N LYS A 234 -4.34 -10.61 -41.50
CA LYS A 234 -4.61 -12.05 -41.64
C LYS A 234 -5.89 -12.30 -42.42
N HIS A 235 -6.93 -11.52 -42.18
CA HIS A 235 -8.20 -11.64 -42.89
C HIS A 235 -8.04 -11.33 -44.39
N GLU A 236 -7.28 -10.27 -44.73
CA GLU A 236 -6.93 -9.93 -46.09
C GLU A 236 -6.12 -11.04 -46.79
N ALA A 237 -5.14 -11.62 -46.10
CA ALA A 237 -4.34 -12.73 -46.64
C ALA A 237 -5.18 -14.00 -46.89
N ASP A 238 -6.10 -14.32 -45.95
CA ASP A 238 -7.01 -15.45 -46.10
C ASP A 238 -8.02 -15.22 -47.22
N GLN A 239 -8.51 -13.99 -47.42
CA GLN A 239 -9.40 -13.60 -48.50
C GLN A 239 -8.70 -13.74 -49.86
N HIS A 240 -7.48 -13.20 -49.98
CA HIS A 240 -6.68 -13.29 -51.22
C HIS A 240 -6.42 -14.74 -51.63
N ARG A 241 -6.15 -15.63 -50.63
CA ARG A 241 -5.97 -17.07 -50.89
C ARG A 241 -7.24 -17.75 -51.40
N ILE A 242 -8.41 -17.38 -50.83
CA ILE A 242 -9.71 -17.89 -51.27
C ILE A 242 -10.01 -17.45 -52.73
N ASP A 243 -9.72 -16.18 -53.03
CA ASP A 243 -9.92 -15.62 -54.38
C ASP A 243 -9.01 -16.29 -55.40
N GLU A 244 -7.72 -16.56 -55.07
CA GLU A 244 -6.80 -17.31 -55.93
C GLU A 244 -7.27 -18.76 -56.14
N GLU A 245 -7.69 -19.46 -55.09
CA GLU A 245 -8.18 -20.84 -55.16
C GLU A 245 -9.47 -20.93 -56.00
N THR A 246 -10.35 -19.92 -55.87
CA THR A 246 -11.58 -19.82 -56.65
C THR A 246 -11.28 -19.54 -58.14
N ALA A 247 -10.30 -18.68 -58.41
CA ALA A 247 -9.86 -18.38 -59.80
C ALA A 247 -9.20 -19.61 -60.44
N GLU A 248 -8.40 -20.38 -59.70
CA GLU A 248 -7.77 -21.61 -60.21
C GLU A 248 -8.82 -22.71 -60.50
N VAL A 249 -9.84 -22.86 -59.64
CA VAL A 249 -10.95 -23.79 -59.88
C VAL A 249 -11.77 -23.39 -61.13
N ALA A 250 -12.02 -22.09 -61.33
CA ALA A 250 -12.74 -21.57 -62.52
C ALA A 250 -11.95 -21.70 -63.83
N ALA A 251 -10.62 -21.75 -63.74
CA ALA A 251 -9.74 -21.89 -64.94
C ALA A 251 -9.49 -23.36 -65.37
N ARG A 252 -9.97 -24.35 -64.63
CA ARG A 252 -9.84 -25.76 -64.98
C ARG A 252 -10.76 -26.04 -66.19
N PRO A 253 -10.23 -26.55 -67.33
CA PRO A 253 -11.05 -26.94 -68.43
C PRO A 253 -12.00 -28.08 -68.07
N VAL A 254 -13.26 -27.93 -68.34
CA VAL A 254 -14.25 -29.01 -68.29
C VAL A 254 -13.94 -29.99 -69.35
N ASP A 255 -13.20 -31.08 -69.02
CA ASP A 255 -13.00 -32.19 -69.95
C ASP A 255 -14.35 -32.91 -70.16
N GLU A 256 -14.90 -32.77 -71.34
CA GLU A 256 -15.99 -33.59 -71.85
C GLU A 256 -15.51 -34.99 -72.24
#